data_21755e7b4aeb8fb2be5fea89ba1b86d8
#
_entry.id   21755e7b4aeb8fb2be5fea89ba1b86d8
#
_cell.length_a   1.000
_cell.length_b   1.000
_cell.length_c   1.000
_cell.angle_alpha   90.00
_cell.angle_beta   90.00
_cell.angle_gamma   90.00
#
_symmetry.space_group_name_H-M   'P 1'
#
loop_
_entity.id
_entity.type
_entity.pdbx_description
1 polymer ?
#
loop_
_entity_poly.entity_id
_entity_poly.type
_entity_poly.pdbx_seq_one_letter_code
_entity_poly.pdbx_strand_id
1 'polypeptide(L)'
;MRAEVAGLLKQASETLIMPRWRALDDADIATKTSETDLVTIADREAEIFLSPHLEALLAGSFALGEEACSEQGDILNRAEDEWVWTIDPVDGTKNFVKGTRQFCSMVSLAHYGTPVMAWIYRPTEKDCLIATANAGVVLMSDDN
;
A
#
# COMPACT_ATOMS: atom_id res chain seq x y z
N MET A 1 8.12 -2.79 -14.60
CA MET A 1 7.86 -2.93 -13.14
C MET A 1 7.82 -1.60 -12.39
N ARG A 2 8.81 -0.69 -12.44
CA ARG A 2 8.79 0.57 -11.67
C ARG A 2 7.55 1.43 -11.95
N ALA A 3 7.30 1.76 -13.21
CA ALA A 3 6.17 2.58 -13.63
C ALA A 3 4.82 1.86 -13.50
N GLU A 4 4.79 0.56 -13.68
CA GLU A 4 3.56 -0.25 -13.57
C GLU A 4 3.05 -0.26 -12.12
N VAL A 5 3.92 -0.50 -11.13
CA VAL A 5 3.54 -0.44 -9.72
C VAL A 5 3.14 0.99 -9.30
N ALA A 6 3.88 2.01 -9.73
CA ALA A 6 3.49 3.40 -9.48
C ALA A 6 2.12 3.73 -10.08
N GLY A 7 1.83 3.22 -11.29
CA GLY A 7 0.53 3.35 -11.93
C GLY A 7 -0.60 2.66 -11.16
N LEU A 8 -0.36 1.47 -10.59
CA LEU A 8 -1.34 0.78 -9.75
C LEU A 8 -1.62 1.55 -8.45
N LEU A 9 -0.58 2.08 -7.80
CA LEU A 9 -0.73 2.90 -6.59
C LEU A 9 -1.50 4.18 -6.89
N LYS A 10 -1.20 4.86 -8.01
CA LYS A 10 -1.96 6.01 -8.48
C LYS A 10 -3.41 5.66 -8.71
N GLN A 11 -3.71 4.58 -9.43
CA GLN A 11 -5.07 4.14 -9.70
C GLN A 11 -5.84 3.83 -8.41
N ALA A 12 -5.25 3.05 -7.48
CA ALA A 12 -5.86 2.77 -6.17
C ALA A 12 -6.13 4.06 -5.40
N SER A 13 -5.17 5.00 -5.42
CA SER A 13 -5.32 6.30 -4.78
C SER A 13 -6.49 7.10 -5.37
N GLU A 14 -6.56 7.27 -6.68
CA GLU A 14 -7.57 8.09 -7.35
C GLU A 14 -8.98 7.50 -7.26
N THR A 15 -9.11 6.15 -7.28
CA THR A 15 -10.41 5.49 -7.36
C THR A 15 -10.95 4.99 -6.03
N LEU A 16 -10.10 4.66 -5.06
CA LEU A 16 -10.49 4.00 -3.81
C LEU A 16 -10.15 4.81 -2.55
N ILE A 17 -9.03 5.55 -2.55
CA ILE A 17 -8.55 6.23 -1.35
C ILE A 17 -9.01 7.69 -1.31
N MET A 18 -8.63 8.49 -2.29
CA MET A 18 -8.90 9.93 -2.31
C MET A 18 -10.39 10.30 -2.33
N PRO A 19 -11.30 9.52 -2.98
CA PRO A 19 -12.74 9.80 -2.88
C PRO A 19 -13.30 9.71 -1.46
N ARG A 20 -12.62 8.98 -0.57
CA ARG A 20 -13.01 8.80 0.85
C ARG A 20 -12.29 9.75 1.79
N TRP A 21 -11.22 10.37 1.35
CA TRP A 21 -10.50 11.34 2.16
C TRP A 21 -11.39 12.54 2.48
N ARG A 22 -11.57 12.83 3.78
CA ARG A 22 -12.50 13.85 4.30
C ARG A 22 -13.98 13.55 4.02
N ALA A 23 -14.33 12.33 3.68
CA ALA A 23 -15.68 11.89 3.35
C ALA A 23 -16.07 10.56 4.04
N LEU A 24 -15.35 10.17 5.10
CA LEU A 24 -15.62 8.96 5.87
C LEU A 24 -16.79 9.17 6.84
N ASP A 25 -17.69 8.18 6.90
CA ASP A 25 -18.66 8.00 7.96
C ASP A 25 -18.10 7.10 9.06
N ASP A 26 -18.69 7.10 10.26
CA ASP A 26 -18.25 6.25 11.38
C ASP A 26 -18.28 4.77 11.03
N ALA A 27 -19.21 4.33 10.16
CA ALA A 27 -19.31 2.96 9.66
C ALA A 27 -18.13 2.54 8.75
N ASP A 28 -17.42 3.51 8.17
CA ASP A 28 -16.26 3.27 7.30
C ASP A 28 -14.96 3.05 8.09
N ILE A 29 -15.00 3.27 9.40
CA ILE A 29 -13.84 3.22 10.30
C ILE A 29 -14.01 2.06 11.27
N ALA A 30 -12.97 1.25 11.42
CA ALA A 30 -12.89 0.17 12.41
C ALA A 30 -11.59 0.26 13.21
N THR A 31 -11.56 -0.41 14.36
CA THR A 31 -10.35 -0.61 15.17
C THR A 31 -9.86 -2.04 15.00
N LYS A 32 -8.53 -2.23 14.93
CA LYS A 32 -7.89 -3.56 14.86
C LYS A 32 -7.64 -4.13 16.25
N THR A 33 -6.55 -3.69 16.90
CA THR A 33 -6.08 -4.21 18.19
C THR A 33 -6.30 -3.25 19.34
N SER A 34 -6.49 -1.97 19.08
CA SER A 34 -6.71 -0.91 20.08
C SER A 34 -7.50 0.25 19.47
N GLU A 35 -8.04 1.13 20.31
CA GLU A 35 -8.74 2.36 19.86
C GLU A 35 -7.86 3.28 19.01
N THR A 36 -6.55 3.09 19.02
CA THR A 36 -5.60 3.87 18.23
C THR A 36 -5.12 3.16 16.96
N ASP A 37 -5.45 1.88 16.79
CA ASP A 37 -5.09 1.07 15.63
C ASP A 37 -6.29 1.01 14.67
N LEU A 38 -6.39 2.02 13.82
CA LEU A 38 -7.54 2.24 12.95
C LEU A 38 -7.35 1.58 11.58
N VAL A 39 -8.44 1.12 10.99
CA VAL A 39 -8.56 0.73 9.60
C VAL A 39 -9.81 1.36 9.00
N THR A 40 -9.74 1.74 7.75
CA THR A 40 -10.88 2.28 7.00
C THR A 40 -11.26 1.36 5.83
N ILE A 41 -12.44 1.60 5.25
CA ILE A 41 -12.85 0.92 4.02
C ILE A 41 -11.87 1.21 2.87
N ALA A 42 -11.20 2.36 2.87
CA ALA A 42 -10.19 2.71 1.88
C ALA A 42 -8.98 1.77 1.94
N ASP A 43 -8.47 1.45 3.14
CA ASP A 43 -7.37 0.50 3.35
C ASP A 43 -7.72 -0.87 2.76
N ARG A 44 -8.87 -1.41 3.14
CA ARG A 44 -9.31 -2.74 2.73
C ARG A 44 -9.53 -2.86 1.23
N GLU A 45 -10.26 -1.93 0.64
CA GLU A 45 -10.54 -1.98 -0.80
C GLU A 45 -9.28 -1.76 -1.64
N ALA A 46 -8.37 -0.89 -1.22
CA ALA A 46 -7.11 -0.67 -1.91
C ALA A 46 -6.20 -1.91 -1.83
N GLU A 47 -6.15 -2.60 -0.68
CA GLU A 47 -5.40 -3.86 -0.55
C GLU A 47 -5.97 -4.96 -1.44
N ILE A 48 -7.30 -5.13 -1.46
CA ILE A 48 -8.00 -6.10 -2.31
C ILE A 48 -7.73 -5.82 -3.81
N PHE A 49 -7.64 -4.55 -4.18
CA PHE A 49 -7.31 -4.16 -5.55
C PHE A 49 -5.83 -4.43 -5.88
N LEU A 50 -4.90 -3.98 -5.02
CA LEU A 50 -3.46 -4.03 -5.29
C LEU A 50 -2.93 -5.47 -5.33
N SER A 51 -3.35 -6.34 -4.42
CA SER A 51 -2.79 -7.69 -4.24
C SER A 51 -2.78 -8.51 -5.52
N PRO A 52 -3.90 -8.77 -6.21
CA PRO A 52 -3.88 -9.59 -7.43
C PRO A 52 -3.16 -8.91 -8.60
N HIS A 53 -3.18 -7.57 -8.66
CA HIS A 53 -2.49 -6.85 -9.73
C HIS A 53 -0.95 -6.93 -9.57
N LEU A 54 -0.45 -6.85 -8.34
CA LEU A 54 0.98 -7.00 -8.04
C LEU A 54 1.46 -8.43 -8.30
N GLU A 55 0.69 -9.43 -7.88
CA GLU A 55 0.99 -10.85 -8.16
C GLU A 55 1.04 -11.12 -9.68
N ALA A 56 0.15 -10.50 -10.45
CA ALA A 56 0.16 -10.63 -11.91
C ALA A 56 1.40 -10.01 -12.58
N LEU A 57 2.05 -9.00 -11.96
CA LEU A 57 3.28 -8.40 -12.49
C LEU A 57 4.50 -9.31 -12.35
N LEU A 58 4.49 -10.25 -11.43
CA LEU A 58 5.61 -11.16 -11.17
C LEU A 58 5.07 -12.56 -10.87
N ALA A 59 5.15 -13.44 -11.86
CA ALA A 59 4.67 -14.81 -11.72
C ALA A 59 5.37 -15.53 -10.55
N GLY A 60 4.58 -16.22 -9.72
CA GLY A 60 5.07 -16.93 -8.54
C GLY A 60 5.27 -16.05 -7.30
N SER A 61 5.01 -14.74 -7.38
CA SER A 61 5.03 -13.88 -6.21
C SER A 61 3.75 -14.01 -5.37
N PHE A 62 3.85 -13.58 -4.12
CA PHE A 62 2.75 -13.55 -3.16
C PHE A 62 2.59 -12.13 -2.59
N ALA A 63 1.34 -11.66 -2.48
CA ALA A 63 1.04 -10.38 -1.89
C ALA A 63 0.67 -10.53 -0.41
N LEU A 64 1.38 -9.81 0.44
CA LEU A 64 1.23 -9.77 1.89
C LEU A 64 0.77 -8.37 2.28
N GLY A 65 -0.53 -8.20 2.46
CA GLY A 65 -1.14 -6.94 2.83
C GLY A 65 -1.22 -6.74 4.34
N GLU A 66 -1.24 -5.50 4.79
CA GLU A 66 -1.35 -5.15 6.21
C GLU A 66 -2.67 -5.66 6.80
N GLU A 67 -3.78 -5.48 6.08
CA GLU A 67 -5.11 -5.85 6.55
C GLU A 67 -5.27 -7.38 6.60
N ALA A 68 -4.80 -8.08 5.57
CA ALA A 68 -4.80 -9.54 5.54
C ALA A 68 -3.94 -10.14 6.68
N CYS A 69 -2.80 -9.53 6.99
CA CYS A 69 -1.95 -9.96 8.12
C CYS A 69 -2.64 -9.75 9.48
N SER A 70 -3.38 -8.66 9.64
CA SER A 70 -4.16 -8.41 10.85
C SER A 70 -5.28 -9.43 11.07
N GLU A 71 -5.90 -9.89 10.00
CA GLU A 71 -7.03 -10.84 10.04
C GLU A 71 -6.56 -12.29 10.06
N GLN A 72 -5.45 -12.61 9.41
CA GLN A 72 -4.92 -13.97 9.22
C GLN A 72 -3.43 -14.00 9.54
N GLY A 73 -3.06 -14.00 10.79
CA GLY A 73 -1.67 -13.89 11.24
C GLY A 73 -0.72 -14.99 10.73
N ASP A 74 -1.25 -16.16 10.35
CA ASP A 74 -0.46 -17.27 9.80
C ASP A 74 0.09 -17.00 8.39
N ILE A 75 -0.48 -16.05 7.64
CA ILE A 75 0.08 -15.68 6.32
C ILE A 75 1.45 -15.02 6.42
N LEU A 76 1.82 -14.47 7.60
CA LEU A 76 3.16 -13.95 7.86
C LEU A 76 4.25 -15.02 7.70
N ASN A 77 3.94 -16.30 7.82
CA ASN A 77 4.88 -17.39 7.57
C ASN A 77 5.39 -17.41 6.11
N ARG A 78 4.71 -16.71 5.19
CA ARG A 78 5.11 -16.57 3.79
C ARG A 78 6.00 -15.36 3.51
N ALA A 79 6.34 -14.58 4.53
CA ALA A 79 7.15 -13.37 4.36
C ALA A 79 8.56 -13.63 3.77
N GLU A 80 9.05 -14.87 3.90
CA GLU A 80 10.35 -15.30 3.36
C GLU A 80 10.24 -16.18 2.08
N ASP A 81 9.04 -16.25 1.47
CA ASP A 81 8.86 -16.87 0.16
C ASP A 81 9.78 -16.20 -0.87
N GLU A 82 9.99 -16.85 -2.02
CA GLU A 82 10.95 -16.38 -3.02
C GLU A 82 10.71 -14.93 -3.43
N TRP A 83 9.47 -14.58 -3.75
CA TRP A 83 9.06 -13.23 -4.10
C TRP A 83 7.82 -12.81 -3.33
N VAL A 84 7.94 -11.79 -2.51
CA VAL A 84 6.84 -11.29 -1.69
C VAL A 84 6.67 -9.78 -1.90
N TRP A 85 5.44 -9.38 -2.22
CA TRP A 85 5.00 -8.00 -2.15
C TRP A 85 4.49 -7.72 -0.74
N THR A 86 4.92 -6.63 -0.13
CA THR A 86 4.27 -6.11 1.07
C THR A 86 3.49 -4.85 0.72
N ILE A 87 2.28 -4.72 1.26
CA ILE A 87 1.35 -3.65 0.92
C ILE A 87 0.86 -2.99 2.21
N ASP A 88 1.03 -1.68 2.31
CA ASP A 88 0.34 -0.81 3.25
C ASP A 88 -0.42 0.24 2.42
N PRO A 89 -1.74 0.07 2.23
CA PRO A 89 -2.51 0.92 1.34
C PRO A 89 -2.65 2.35 1.83
N VAL A 90 -2.75 2.54 3.15
CA VAL A 90 -2.86 3.86 3.77
C VAL A 90 -2.00 3.91 5.04
N ASP A 91 -0.69 4.11 4.87
CA ASP A 91 0.18 4.46 5.99
C ASP A 91 -0.20 5.84 6.53
N GLY A 92 -0.36 5.94 7.84
CA GLY A 92 -0.88 7.12 8.48
C GLY A 92 -2.41 7.19 8.52
N THR A 93 -3.09 6.04 8.71
CA THR A 93 -4.57 5.93 8.77
C THR A 93 -5.21 6.94 9.72
N LYS A 94 -4.60 7.23 10.87
CA LYS A 94 -5.08 8.29 11.79
C LYS A 94 -5.13 9.67 11.13
N ASN A 95 -4.11 10.01 10.36
CA ASN A 95 -4.04 11.27 9.63
C ASN A 95 -5.10 11.31 8.53
N PHE A 96 -5.26 10.20 7.83
CA PHE A 96 -6.30 10.04 6.82
C PHE A 96 -7.70 10.25 7.41
N VAL A 97 -8.01 9.60 8.53
CA VAL A 97 -9.28 9.74 9.26
C VAL A 97 -9.50 11.18 9.73
N LYS A 98 -8.46 11.87 10.23
CA LYS A 98 -8.51 13.28 10.62
C LYS A 98 -8.62 14.24 9.44
N GLY A 99 -8.46 13.78 8.21
CA GLY A 99 -8.48 14.61 7.01
C GLY A 99 -7.23 15.46 6.83
N THR A 100 -6.13 15.13 7.47
CA THR A 100 -4.83 15.77 7.27
C THR A 100 -4.07 15.14 6.10
N ARG A 101 -3.04 15.82 5.57
CA ARG A 101 -2.36 15.42 4.33
C ARG A 101 -1.27 14.36 4.52
N GLN A 102 -0.88 14.06 5.76
CA GLN A 102 0.27 13.21 6.08
C GLN A 102 -0.11 11.73 6.09
N PHE A 103 -0.37 11.18 4.92
CA PHE A 103 -0.56 9.75 4.66
C PHE A 103 0.00 9.39 3.29
N CYS A 104 0.32 8.14 3.07
CA CYS A 104 0.81 7.62 1.80
C CYS A 104 0.39 6.17 1.59
N SER A 105 0.58 5.65 0.38
CA SER A 105 0.44 4.23 0.06
C SER A 105 1.82 3.64 -0.17
N MET A 106 2.10 2.49 0.43
CA MET A 106 3.41 1.85 0.33
C MET A 106 3.30 0.44 -0.22
N VAL A 107 4.23 0.10 -1.11
CA VAL A 107 4.45 -1.26 -1.60
C VAL A 107 5.94 -1.54 -1.57
N SER A 108 6.34 -2.74 -1.17
CA SER A 108 7.70 -3.20 -1.38
C SER A 108 7.71 -4.58 -2.05
N LEU A 109 8.82 -4.90 -2.72
CA LEU A 109 9.11 -6.22 -3.25
C LEU A 109 10.34 -6.75 -2.53
N ALA A 110 10.20 -7.93 -1.94
CA ALA A 110 11.29 -8.66 -1.29
C ALA A 110 11.60 -9.96 -2.04
N HIS A 111 12.86 -10.36 -2.00
CA HIS A 111 13.35 -11.64 -2.49
C HIS A 111 13.94 -12.41 -1.31
N TYR A 112 13.33 -13.53 -0.95
CA TYR A 112 13.67 -14.31 0.26
C TYR A 112 13.83 -13.40 1.49
N GLY A 113 12.82 -12.59 1.79
CA GLY A 113 12.79 -11.69 2.94
C GLY A 113 13.67 -10.43 2.81
N THR A 114 14.45 -10.27 1.75
CA THR A 114 15.32 -9.10 1.53
C THR A 114 14.64 -8.09 0.60
N PRO A 115 14.34 -6.86 1.05
CA PRO A 115 13.75 -5.84 0.18
C PRO A 115 14.67 -5.48 -1.00
N VAL A 116 14.13 -5.53 -2.22
CA VAL A 116 14.84 -5.19 -3.45
C VAL A 116 14.30 -3.95 -4.14
N MET A 117 13.02 -3.64 -3.95
CA MET A 117 12.38 -2.41 -4.43
C MET A 117 11.32 -1.93 -3.44
N ALA A 118 11.09 -0.62 -3.40
CA ALA A 118 10.01 -0.03 -2.62
C ALA A 118 9.41 1.18 -3.35
N TRP A 119 8.13 1.40 -3.15
CA TRP A 119 7.37 2.52 -3.67
C TRP A 119 6.62 3.20 -2.53
N ILE A 120 6.67 4.53 -2.50
CA ILE A 120 5.86 5.36 -1.61
C ILE A 120 5.11 6.35 -2.48
N TYR A 121 3.82 6.13 -2.67
CA TYR A 121 2.95 7.04 -3.39
C TYR A 121 2.33 8.05 -2.42
N ARG A 122 2.46 9.32 -2.72
CA ARG A 122 1.91 10.43 -1.91
C ARG A 122 0.71 11.05 -2.62
N PRO A 123 -0.53 10.66 -2.24
CA PRO A 123 -1.73 11.07 -2.97
C PRO A 123 -1.93 12.58 -3.05
N THR A 124 -1.61 13.28 -1.96
CA THR A 124 -1.79 14.74 -1.87
C THR A 124 -0.74 15.53 -2.65
N GLU A 125 0.40 14.93 -2.93
CA GLU A 125 1.52 15.49 -3.71
C GLU A 125 1.49 15.02 -5.17
N LYS A 126 0.75 13.94 -5.47
CA LYS A 126 0.64 13.29 -6.77
C LYS A 126 2.00 12.85 -7.33
N ASP A 127 2.75 12.16 -6.50
CA ASP A 127 4.05 11.63 -6.87
C ASP A 127 4.36 10.31 -6.18
N CYS A 128 5.37 9.61 -6.71
CA CYS A 128 5.84 8.32 -6.21
C CYS A 128 7.35 8.34 -6.04
N LEU A 129 7.81 8.07 -4.82
CA LEU A 129 9.20 7.77 -4.53
C LEU A 129 9.44 6.28 -4.81
N ILE A 130 10.44 5.97 -5.62
CA ILE A 130 10.78 4.59 -5.99
C ILE A 130 12.22 4.31 -5.61
N ALA A 131 12.44 3.45 -4.63
CA ALA A 131 13.75 2.97 -4.25
C ALA A 131 14.06 1.63 -4.95
N THR A 132 15.32 1.43 -5.31
CA THR A 132 15.81 0.15 -5.84
C THR A 132 17.15 -0.17 -5.16
N ALA A 133 17.28 -1.39 -4.66
CA ALA A 133 18.53 -1.83 -4.03
C ALA A 133 19.71 -1.59 -4.97
N ASN A 134 20.78 -0.99 -4.41
CA ASN A 134 22.02 -0.64 -5.12
C ASN A 134 21.88 0.35 -6.30
N ALA A 135 20.70 0.95 -6.51
CA ALA A 135 20.45 1.90 -7.61
C ALA A 135 19.87 3.25 -7.15
N GLY A 136 19.65 3.42 -5.84
CA GLY A 136 19.19 4.67 -5.24
C GLY A 136 17.68 4.89 -5.35
N VAL A 137 17.27 6.15 -5.25
CA VAL A 137 15.86 6.58 -5.23
C VAL A 137 15.59 7.53 -6.36
N VAL A 138 14.44 7.39 -7.00
CA VAL A 138 13.90 8.32 -8.00
C VAL A 138 12.54 8.83 -7.56
N LEU A 139 12.22 10.06 -7.93
CA LEU A 139 10.89 10.65 -7.79
C LEU A 139 10.20 10.64 -9.15
N MET A 140 9.00 10.06 -9.21
CA MET A 140 8.14 10.07 -10.39
C MET A 140 6.92 10.93 -10.09
N SER A 141 6.73 12.02 -10.84
CA SER A 141 5.54 12.87 -10.74
C SER A 141 4.45 12.36 -11.68
N ASP A 142 3.18 12.51 -11.26
CA ASP A 142 2.02 12.16 -12.09
C ASP A 142 1.89 13.01 -13.36
N ASP A 143 2.50 14.19 -13.37
CA ASP A 143 2.44 15.14 -14.48
C ASP A 143 3.52 14.92 -15.57
N ASN A 144 4.31 13.85 -15.45
CA ASN A 144 5.37 13.49 -16.42
C ASN A 144 5.05 12.20 -17.17
#